data_1d8682d139f8344420e6a44f97992631
#
_entry.id   1d8682d139f8344420e6a44f97992631
#
_cell.length_a   1.000
_cell.length_b   1.000
_cell.length_c   1.000
_cell.angle_alpha   90.00
_cell.angle_beta   90.00
_cell.angle_gamma   90.00
#
_symmetry.space_group_name_H-M   'P 1'
#
loop_
_entity.id
_entity.type
_entity.pdbx_description
1 polymer ?
#
loop_
_entity_poly.entity_id
_entity_poly.type
_entity_poly.pdbx_seq_one_letter_code
_entity_poly.pdbx_strand_id
1 'polypeptide(L)'
;MHSRTIMGLAAAALFGSPSVAAAQSPDLQATYDFLVRERSAGGALINVQVLNASNVMGNYLLPASYLDSAAYWGAYVCEGARERCKVENTYNSLTYQLLPPTSAAGKLQVERVNAHNGINIYDAATWQIAVVLGDVKNKFPQASPTSAYALASSLSDVLHRSGFASDRNNAPGTKRAITAANTFVYNGTAIASGHRAFAFRTMAPEWIARDPLKDSQYASFITAQNLPVTNPSYETGRITWTDWKPITGENAWAFFIGPLQAANIHFVMGQKKEFVPFKERAVQNALEVLPTFAAMQSPLGGLYYAPAGTVGNEGEVAVDSHQLSVENNFSVYAGLLILRATLQAQRAHDQSADKTEIDAALRTIAVMIDGGQSDGRETKGLLSFFKNAAWRDGAFVQGGLANAPERNANWMPTVMPKAVDVQTWGISALGTKQIDAWFGFGAAFKAWQNLKTWGAYGVGKNLWGVGYSDKDGNGIDETGTYRQGVMSAEWTAGAITAVRNMLRTYAAEPASSPRYSAARAYVARLTGDEAAMLTAMSALRADVYPSKGFPATPPAYATLIPVKTKPYLYASRRHYIPFGWYANPLPSTASTAWMIMLANGYDPFGVGGVPN
;
A
#
# COMPACT_ATOMS: atom_id res chain seq x y z
N MET A 1 -46.41 -5.58 0.80
CA MET A 1 -46.75 -4.21 0.38
C MET A 1 -46.22 -3.27 1.46
N HIS A 2 -45.08 -2.68 1.30
CA HIS A 2 -44.67 -1.41 1.93
C HIS A 2 -43.55 -0.85 1.05
N SER A 3 -43.94 0.06 0.22
CA SER A 3 -43.09 0.93 -0.58
C SER A 3 -42.30 1.85 0.35
N ARG A 4 -40.97 1.82 0.30
CA ARG A 4 -40.11 2.87 0.85
C ARG A 4 -39.47 3.64 -0.30
N THR A 5 -40.04 4.79 -0.52
CA THR A 5 -39.60 5.86 -1.37
C THR A 5 -38.16 6.25 -1.03
N ILE A 6 -37.27 6.18 -2.02
CA ILE A 6 -35.90 6.74 -1.92
C ILE A 6 -36.06 8.25 -2.15
N MET A 7 -35.99 9.03 -1.11
CA MET A 7 -35.84 10.48 -1.18
C MET A 7 -34.39 10.84 -1.51
N GLY A 8 -34.24 11.61 -2.58
CA GLY A 8 -32.99 12.11 -3.09
C GLY A 8 -32.25 12.99 -2.09
N LEU A 9 -30.93 12.81 -2.01
CA LEU A 9 -29.99 13.70 -1.34
C LEU A 9 -29.69 14.91 -2.23
N ALA A 10 -30.39 15.98 -1.98
CA ALA A 10 -30.00 17.32 -2.37
C ALA A 10 -29.84 18.16 -1.10
N ALA A 11 -28.65 18.12 -0.48
CA ALA A 11 -28.21 19.11 0.50
C ALA A 11 -26.68 18.99 0.71
N ALA A 12 -25.92 19.37 -0.30
CA ALA A 12 -24.48 19.60 -0.17
C ALA A 12 -24.19 21.06 -0.56
N ALA A 13 -24.51 21.96 0.35
CA ALA A 13 -24.01 23.34 0.25
C ALA A 13 -23.71 23.85 1.64
N LEU A 14 -22.55 24.49 1.78
CA LEU A 14 -22.11 25.35 2.85
C LEU A 14 -21.46 24.68 4.10
N PHE A 15 -20.31 24.06 3.91
CA PHE A 15 -19.16 24.31 4.77
C PHE A 15 -17.92 24.39 3.86
N GLY A 16 -17.70 25.60 3.36
CA GLY A 16 -16.40 25.93 2.80
C GLY A 16 -15.37 25.84 3.91
N SER A 17 -14.74 24.68 4.08
CA SER A 17 -13.33 24.67 4.48
C SER A 17 -12.69 25.64 3.51
N PRO A 18 -11.82 26.57 3.96
CA PRO A 18 -10.98 27.25 3.03
C PRO A 18 -10.24 26.14 2.30
N SER A 19 -10.71 25.75 1.11
CA SER A 19 -9.84 25.18 0.13
C SER A 19 -8.76 26.24 0.01
N VAL A 20 -7.67 26.08 0.74
CA VAL A 20 -6.41 26.64 0.30
C VAL A 20 -6.41 26.21 -1.15
N ALA A 21 -6.65 27.15 -2.01
CA ALA A 21 -6.55 26.94 -3.42
C ALA A 21 -5.14 26.40 -3.64
N ALA A 22 -5.02 25.08 -3.66
CA ALA A 22 -3.86 24.38 -4.17
C ALA A 22 -3.90 24.55 -5.70
N ALA A 23 -4.20 25.80 -6.11
CA ALA A 23 -4.02 26.27 -7.44
C ALA A 23 -2.55 26.07 -7.74
N GLN A 24 -2.27 25.04 -8.57
CA GLN A 24 -1.08 24.93 -9.42
C GLN A 24 0.18 25.59 -8.81
N SER A 25 0.55 25.22 -7.56
CA SER A 25 1.82 25.71 -7.04
C SER A 25 2.92 25.07 -7.89
N PRO A 26 3.92 25.83 -8.35
CA PRO A 26 5.05 25.29 -9.10
C PRO A 26 5.71 24.09 -8.37
N ASP A 27 5.62 24.07 -7.08
CA ASP A 27 6.12 22.98 -6.24
C ASP A 27 5.31 21.69 -6.40
N LEU A 28 3.98 21.77 -6.45
CA LEU A 28 3.13 20.60 -6.63
C LEU A 28 3.29 20.01 -8.04
N GLN A 29 3.44 20.86 -9.07
CA GLN A 29 3.76 20.42 -10.43
C GLN A 29 5.12 19.69 -10.45
N ALA A 30 6.16 20.26 -9.83
CA ALA A 30 7.47 19.63 -9.78
C ALA A 30 7.48 18.32 -8.95
N THR A 31 6.60 18.20 -7.97
CA THR A 31 6.35 16.97 -7.23
C THR A 31 5.69 15.92 -8.12
N TYR A 32 4.67 16.31 -8.90
CA TYR A 32 4.03 15.45 -9.88
C TYR A 32 4.98 15.03 -11.00
N ASP A 33 5.84 15.90 -11.47
CA ASP A 33 6.84 15.63 -12.50
C ASP A 33 7.75 14.45 -12.13
N PHE A 34 8.03 14.23 -10.85
CA PHE A 34 8.76 13.05 -10.40
C PHE A 34 8.05 11.76 -10.77
N LEU A 35 6.73 11.74 -10.68
CA LEU A 35 5.93 10.54 -10.92
C LEU A 35 5.76 10.21 -12.41
N VAL A 36 5.92 11.18 -13.30
CA VAL A 36 5.64 11.02 -14.74
C VAL A 36 6.85 11.17 -15.65
N ARG A 37 8.04 11.44 -15.09
CA ARG A 37 9.29 11.52 -15.86
C ARG A 37 10.12 10.25 -15.68
N GLU A 38 10.89 9.95 -16.71
CA GLU A 38 11.88 8.88 -16.65
C GLU A 38 13.01 9.21 -15.65
N ARG A 39 13.64 8.15 -15.14
CA ARG A 39 14.75 8.25 -14.19
C ARG A 39 15.92 9.08 -14.70
N SER A 40 16.24 9.00 -15.98
CA SER A 40 17.25 9.82 -16.65
C SER A 40 16.97 11.33 -16.57
N ALA A 41 15.70 11.69 -16.47
CA ALA A 41 15.22 13.06 -16.29
C ALA A 41 14.96 13.44 -14.81
N GLY A 42 15.38 12.61 -13.86
CA GLY A 42 15.20 12.81 -12.42
C GLY A 42 13.80 12.44 -11.91
N GLY A 43 13.10 11.60 -12.64
CA GLY A 43 11.80 11.05 -12.25
C GLY A 43 11.88 9.60 -11.74
N ALA A 44 10.73 8.99 -11.53
CA ALA A 44 10.61 7.62 -11.01
C ALA A 44 10.54 6.55 -12.11
N LEU A 45 10.17 6.92 -13.35
CA LEU A 45 9.82 5.94 -14.36
C LEU A 45 11.03 5.20 -14.93
N ILE A 46 10.89 3.89 -15.03
CA ILE A 46 11.83 2.98 -15.70
C ILE A 46 11.10 2.18 -16.77
N ASN A 47 11.83 1.78 -17.82
CA ASN A 47 11.29 0.97 -18.88
C ASN A 47 11.27 -0.50 -18.45
N VAL A 48 10.11 -1.13 -18.58
CA VAL A 48 9.88 -2.54 -18.28
C VAL A 48 9.48 -3.25 -19.55
N GLN A 49 10.18 -4.33 -19.89
CA GLN A 49 9.88 -5.15 -21.03
C GLN A 49 9.15 -6.42 -20.63
N VAL A 50 8.01 -6.68 -21.24
CA VAL A 50 7.17 -7.83 -20.93
C VAL A 50 6.77 -8.52 -22.23
N LEU A 51 6.96 -9.83 -22.32
CA LEU A 51 6.43 -10.62 -23.43
C LEU A 51 4.90 -10.74 -23.33
N ASN A 52 4.23 -10.48 -24.43
CA ASN A 52 2.79 -10.73 -24.54
C ASN A 52 2.49 -12.19 -24.92
N ALA A 53 1.20 -12.53 -24.98
CA ALA A 53 0.75 -13.88 -25.34
C ALA A 53 1.22 -14.36 -26.74
N SER A 54 1.61 -13.44 -27.62
CA SER A 54 2.14 -13.74 -28.96
C SER A 54 3.66 -13.71 -29.01
N ASN A 55 4.35 -13.77 -27.87
CA ASN A 55 5.81 -13.63 -27.74
C ASN A 55 6.36 -12.31 -28.29
N VAL A 56 5.57 -11.27 -28.36
CA VAL A 56 6.00 -9.93 -28.75
C VAL A 56 6.32 -9.12 -27.50
N MET A 57 7.51 -8.49 -27.50
CA MET A 57 7.91 -7.60 -26.41
C MET A 57 7.05 -6.35 -26.38
N GLY A 58 6.42 -6.09 -25.26
CA GLY A 58 5.78 -4.83 -24.94
C GLY A 58 6.69 -4.00 -24.03
N ASN A 59 6.80 -2.71 -24.29
CA ASN A 59 7.52 -1.77 -23.43
C ASN A 59 6.49 -1.01 -22.58
N TYR A 60 6.73 -0.98 -21.28
CA TYR A 60 5.90 -0.28 -20.30
C TYR A 60 6.77 0.64 -19.46
N LEU A 61 6.24 1.80 -19.10
CA LEU A 61 6.85 2.67 -18.10
C LEU A 61 6.20 2.41 -16.76
N LEU A 62 7.00 2.01 -15.77
CA LEU A 62 6.56 1.79 -14.39
C LEU A 62 7.44 2.58 -13.42
N PRO A 63 6.91 2.96 -12.25
CA PRO A 63 7.70 3.71 -11.28
C PRO A 63 8.61 2.77 -10.48
N ALA A 64 9.91 3.06 -10.43
CA ALA A 64 10.75 2.50 -9.39
C ALA A 64 10.30 3.02 -8.03
N SER A 65 10.37 2.19 -7.00
CA SER A 65 9.96 2.56 -5.64
C SER A 65 10.77 3.73 -5.09
N TYR A 66 12.06 3.80 -5.48
CA TYR A 66 12.98 4.83 -5.00
C TYR A 66 13.88 5.37 -6.13
N LEU A 67 14.32 6.61 -5.96
CA LEU A 67 15.45 7.18 -6.72
C LEU A 67 16.68 7.13 -5.82
N ASP A 68 17.67 6.33 -6.19
CA ASP A 68 18.94 6.20 -5.50
C ASP A 68 20.13 6.67 -6.34
N SER A 69 21.32 6.62 -5.79
CA SER A 69 22.57 6.87 -6.52
C SER A 69 23.72 6.04 -5.95
N ALA A 70 24.71 5.76 -6.78
CA ALA A 70 25.94 5.11 -6.33
C ALA A 70 26.65 5.92 -5.23
N ALA A 71 26.58 7.24 -5.31
CA ALA A 71 27.17 8.14 -4.30
C ALA A 71 26.44 8.00 -2.94
N TYR A 72 25.11 7.86 -2.96
CA TYR A 72 24.34 7.59 -1.74
C TYR A 72 24.84 6.32 -1.07
N TRP A 73 24.87 5.22 -1.78
CA TRP A 73 25.28 3.93 -1.22
C TRP A 73 26.74 3.91 -0.76
N GLY A 74 27.63 4.55 -1.53
CA GLY A 74 29.04 4.66 -1.16
C GLY A 74 29.27 5.45 0.14
N ALA A 75 28.56 6.54 0.36
CA ALA A 75 28.66 7.33 1.58
C ALA A 75 27.98 6.66 2.78
N TYR A 76 26.82 6.04 2.54
CA TYR A 76 26.01 5.43 3.58
C TYR A 76 26.71 4.27 4.29
N VAL A 77 27.43 3.45 3.57
CA VAL A 77 28.04 2.22 4.09
C VAL A 77 29.03 2.47 5.20
N CYS A 78 29.63 3.62 5.18
CA CYS A 78 30.68 3.99 6.14
C CYS A 78 30.14 4.57 7.46
N GLU A 79 28.84 4.83 7.55
CA GLU A 79 28.21 5.35 8.76
C GLU A 79 27.82 4.21 9.72
N GLY A 80 28.71 3.89 10.65
CA GLY A 80 28.35 3.12 11.83
C GLY A 80 28.80 1.67 11.94
N ALA A 81 29.48 1.08 10.93
CA ALA A 81 30.22 -0.16 11.14
C ALA A 81 31.31 -0.35 10.07
N ARG A 82 32.56 -0.35 10.48
CA ARG A 82 33.72 -0.59 9.59
C ARG A 82 33.61 -1.86 8.74
N GLU A 83 32.88 -2.85 9.20
CA GLU A 83 32.67 -4.09 8.46
C GLU A 83 31.71 -3.94 7.27
N ARG A 84 30.72 -3.06 7.35
CA ARG A 84 29.81 -2.77 6.25
C ARG A 84 30.51 -2.05 5.10
N CYS A 85 31.39 -1.09 5.40
CA CYS A 85 32.20 -0.40 4.41
C CYS A 85 33.05 -1.37 3.56
N LYS A 86 33.57 -2.42 4.16
CA LYS A 86 34.36 -3.42 3.45
C LYS A 86 33.56 -4.24 2.47
N VAL A 87 32.33 -4.53 2.81
CA VAL A 87 31.44 -5.34 1.98
C VAL A 87 31.01 -4.61 0.71
N GLU A 88 30.78 -3.30 0.78
CA GLU A 88 30.33 -2.54 -0.40
C GLU A 88 31.45 -2.09 -1.35
N ASN A 89 32.65 -1.87 -0.85
CA ASN A 89 33.79 -1.66 -1.73
C ASN A 89 34.09 -2.86 -2.64
N THR A 90 33.61 -4.05 -2.26
CA THR A 90 33.65 -5.25 -3.10
C THR A 90 32.52 -5.30 -4.13
N TYR A 91 31.50 -4.44 -4.01
CA TYR A 91 30.27 -4.44 -4.80
C TYR A 91 30.23 -3.42 -5.95
N ASN A 92 31.35 -2.80 -6.30
CA ASN A 92 31.42 -1.86 -7.43
C ASN A 92 31.20 -2.50 -8.81
N SER A 93 30.96 -3.79 -8.86
CA SER A 93 30.52 -4.46 -10.09
C SER A 93 29.04 -4.82 -9.98
N LEU A 94 28.29 -4.54 -11.02
CA LEU A 94 26.91 -4.98 -11.26
C LEU A 94 26.73 -6.52 -11.25
N THR A 95 27.75 -7.29 -10.96
CA THR A 95 27.69 -8.72 -10.76
C THR A 95 27.19 -9.00 -9.34
N TYR A 96 25.88 -9.14 -9.23
CA TYR A 96 25.23 -9.59 -8.01
C TYR A 96 25.61 -11.06 -7.74
N GLN A 97 26.75 -11.27 -7.09
CA GLN A 97 27.00 -12.58 -6.48
C GLN A 97 26.00 -12.78 -5.36
N LEU A 98 25.26 -13.84 -5.43
CA LEU A 98 24.32 -14.24 -4.38
C LEU A 98 25.12 -14.54 -3.12
N LEU A 99 25.19 -13.58 -2.22
CA LEU A 99 25.66 -13.84 -0.87
C LEU A 99 24.57 -14.57 -0.09
N PRO A 100 24.95 -15.39 0.89
CA PRO A 100 23.95 -16.04 1.73
C PRO A 100 23.00 -15.01 2.33
N PRO A 101 21.68 -15.15 2.12
CA PRO A 101 20.72 -14.14 2.56
C PRO A 101 20.68 -13.95 4.09
N THR A 102 21.17 -14.91 4.84
CA THR A 102 21.34 -14.85 6.29
C THR A 102 22.52 -14.00 6.75
N SER A 103 23.48 -13.70 5.86
CA SER A 103 24.61 -12.85 6.19
C SER A 103 24.20 -11.36 6.22
N ALA A 104 24.87 -10.56 7.05
CA ALA A 104 24.65 -9.10 7.07
C ALA A 104 24.89 -8.46 5.69
N ALA A 105 25.85 -9.00 4.94
CA ALA A 105 26.15 -8.56 3.58
C ALA A 105 25.04 -8.94 2.59
N GLY A 106 24.45 -10.14 2.71
CA GLY A 106 23.32 -10.56 1.89
C GLY A 106 22.08 -9.70 2.13
N LYS A 107 21.79 -9.36 3.39
CA LYS A 107 20.69 -8.46 3.77
C LYS A 107 20.83 -7.08 3.15
N LEU A 108 22.01 -6.50 3.22
CA LEU A 108 22.28 -5.20 2.61
C LEU A 108 22.17 -5.25 1.08
N GLN A 109 22.56 -6.35 0.47
CA GLN A 109 22.40 -6.56 -0.97
C GLN A 109 20.93 -6.53 -1.38
N VAL A 110 20.06 -7.23 -0.67
CA VAL A 110 18.61 -7.22 -0.94
C VAL A 110 18.02 -5.81 -0.79
N GLU A 111 18.41 -5.09 0.26
CA GLU A 111 17.96 -3.72 0.48
C GLU A 111 18.34 -2.81 -0.70
N ARG A 112 19.61 -2.82 -1.09
CA ARG A 112 20.13 -1.98 -2.19
C ARG A 112 19.44 -2.28 -3.51
N VAL A 113 19.19 -3.51 -3.74
CA VAL A 113 18.53 -4.01 -4.93
C VAL A 113 17.11 -3.51 -5.04
N ASN A 114 16.34 -3.69 -4.01
CA ASN A 114 14.97 -3.22 -3.97
C ASN A 114 14.89 -1.69 -4.08
N ALA A 115 15.91 -0.99 -3.57
CA ALA A 115 15.99 0.47 -3.68
C ALA A 115 16.45 0.96 -5.06
N HIS A 116 17.27 0.19 -5.80
CA HIS A 116 17.82 0.65 -7.08
C HIS A 116 16.78 0.68 -8.19
N ASN A 117 16.24 -0.48 -8.57
CA ASN A 117 15.26 -0.61 -9.67
C ASN A 117 14.04 -1.42 -9.24
N GLY A 118 13.87 -1.62 -7.95
CA GLY A 118 12.72 -2.34 -7.42
C GLY A 118 11.44 -1.55 -7.65
N ILE A 119 10.43 -2.25 -8.12
CA ILE A 119 9.06 -1.77 -8.25
C ILE A 119 8.23 -2.56 -7.27
N ASN A 120 7.98 -2.00 -6.10
CA ASN A 120 7.01 -2.59 -5.18
C ASN A 120 5.60 -2.34 -5.73
N ILE A 121 4.78 -3.39 -5.74
CA ILE A 121 3.42 -3.31 -6.31
C ILE A 121 2.50 -2.35 -5.54
N TYR A 122 2.73 -2.15 -4.24
CA TYR A 122 2.04 -1.14 -3.44
C TYR A 122 2.43 0.28 -3.89
N ASP A 123 3.73 0.55 -4.03
CA ASP A 123 4.22 1.87 -4.47
C ASP A 123 3.68 2.21 -5.87
N ALA A 124 3.69 1.22 -6.76
CA ALA A 124 3.14 1.39 -8.09
C ALA A 124 1.61 1.56 -8.10
N ALA A 125 0.89 0.95 -7.15
CA ALA A 125 -0.55 1.14 -7.00
C ALA A 125 -0.90 2.55 -6.49
N THR A 126 -0.16 3.09 -5.53
CA THR A 126 -0.32 4.48 -5.07
C THR A 126 0.00 5.48 -6.18
N TRP A 127 1.03 5.18 -6.98
CA TRP A 127 1.41 5.94 -8.16
C TRP A 127 0.29 6.00 -9.21
N GLN A 128 -0.41 4.88 -9.49
CA GLN A 128 -1.55 4.88 -10.43
C GLN A 128 -2.59 5.95 -10.07
N ILE A 129 -2.96 6.03 -8.80
CA ILE A 129 -3.92 7.02 -8.30
C ILE A 129 -3.38 8.45 -8.52
N ALA A 130 -2.15 8.69 -8.07
CA ALA A 130 -1.56 10.02 -8.07
C ALA A 130 -1.36 10.59 -9.49
N VAL A 131 -0.94 9.75 -10.44
CA VAL A 131 -0.72 10.16 -11.83
C VAL A 131 -2.03 10.58 -12.48
N VAL A 132 -3.10 9.81 -12.34
CA VAL A 132 -4.40 10.16 -12.93
C VAL A 132 -5.04 11.34 -12.20
N LEU A 133 -4.85 11.44 -10.89
CA LEU A 133 -5.38 12.53 -10.08
C LEU A 133 -4.73 13.88 -10.45
N GLY A 134 -3.41 13.90 -10.65
CA GLY A 134 -2.69 15.10 -11.09
C GLY A 134 -3.13 15.59 -12.46
N ASP A 135 -3.42 14.68 -13.40
CA ASP A 135 -3.99 15.03 -14.70
C ASP A 135 -5.44 15.56 -14.57
N VAL A 136 -6.31 14.79 -13.94
CA VAL A 136 -7.76 15.10 -13.92
C VAL A 136 -8.09 16.31 -13.04
N LYS A 137 -7.49 16.41 -11.84
CA LYS A 137 -7.78 17.47 -10.88
C LYS A 137 -6.92 18.72 -11.08
N ASN A 138 -5.62 18.53 -11.25
CA ASN A 138 -4.68 19.64 -11.32
C ASN A 138 -4.38 20.11 -12.75
N LYS A 139 -4.77 19.31 -13.76
CA LYS A 139 -4.47 19.60 -15.18
C LYS A 139 -2.98 19.76 -15.45
N PHE A 140 -2.17 18.98 -14.74
CA PHE A 140 -0.72 19.05 -14.94
C PHE A 140 -0.34 18.53 -16.33
N PRO A 141 0.58 19.24 -17.03
CA PRO A 141 1.03 18.80 -18.34
C PRO A 141 1.72 17.45 -18.26
N GLN A 142 1.43 16.58 -19.21
CA GLN A 142 2.07 15.29 -19.33
C GLN A 142 3.44 15.42 -19.95
N ALA A 143 4.44 14.78 -19.37
CA ALA A 143 5.79 14.73 -19.91
C ALA A 143 5.91 13.77 -21.11
N SER A 144 4.92 12.91 -21.31
CA SER A 144 4.86 11.90 -22.38
C SER A 144 3.65 12.15 -23.27
N PRO A 145 3.67 11.79 -24.57
CA PRO A 145 2.49 11.76 -25.42
C PRO A 145 1.43 10.75 -24.96
N THR A 146 1.81 9.82 -24.08
CA THR A 146 0.89 8.87 -23.47
C THR A 146 0.02 9.58 -22.43
N SER A 147 -1.29 9.38 -22.47
CA SER A 147 -2.19 9.95 -21.46
C SER A 147 -1.86 9.42 -20.05
N ALA A 148 -2.12 10.22 -19.03
CA ALA A 148 -1.88 9.84 -17.64
C ALA A 148 -2.56 8.51 -17.26
N TYR A 149 -3.80 8.30 -17.75
CA TYR A 149 -4.51 7.05 -17.49
C TYR A 149 -3.88 5.85 -18.22
N ALA A 150 -3.48 6.00 -19.47
CA ALA A 150 -2.80 4.93 -20.20
C ALA A 150 -1.44 4.60 -19.56
N LEU A 151 -0.72 5.61 -19.09
CA LEU A 151 0.51 5.42 -18.32
C LEU A 151 0.23 4.67 -17.00
N ALA A 152 -0.74 5.11 -16.23
CA ALA A 152 -1.13 4.46 -14.98
C ALA A 152 -1.61 3.01 -15.18
N SER A 153 -2.32 2.72 -16.27
CA SER A 153 -2.80 1.38 -16.61
C SER A 153 -1.68 0.38 -16.90
N SER A 154 -0.45 0.86 -17.14
CA SER A 154 0.72 0.00 -17.42
C SER A 154 0.95 -1.05 -16.33
N LEU A 155 0.76 -0.72 -15.05
CA LEU A 155 0.88 -1.71 -13.97
C LEU A 155 -0.16 -2.83 -14.12
N SER A 156 -1.41 -2.49 -14.36
CA SER A 156 -2.48 -3.48 -14.54
C SER A 156 -2.24 -4.38 -15.75
N ASP A 157 -1.72 -3.81 -16.84
CA ASP A 157 -1.35 -4.56 -18.05
C ASP A 157 -0.16 -5.48 -17.79
N VAL A 158 0.86 -5.00 -17.10
CA VAL A 158 2.05 -5.79 -16.75
C VAL A 158 1.65 -6.93 -15.82
N LEU A 159 0.90 -6.69 -14.76
CA LEU A 159 0.42 -7.74 -13.87
C LEU A 159 -0.47 -8.75 -14.60
N HIS A 160 -1.28 -8.31 -15.56
CA HIS A 160 -2.09 -9.20 -16.37
C HIS A 160 -1.26 -10.10 -17.28
N ARG A 161 -0.16 -9.61 -17.83
CA ARG A 161 0.67 -10.30 -18.83
C ARG A 161 1.80 -11.12 -18.21
N SER A 162 2.51 -10.55 -17.24
CA SER A 162 3.66 -11.20 -16.61
C SER A 162 3.29 -12.40 -15.76
N GLY A 163 2.03 -12.53 -15.47
CA GLY A 163 1.50 -13.55 -14.57
C GLY A 163 1.75 -13.25 -13.10
N PHE A 164 1.31 -14.15 -12.26
CA PHE A 164 1.38 -14.09 -10.82
C PHE A 164 2.39 -15.10 -10.27
N ALA A 165 2.61 -15.03 -8.97
CA ALA A 165 3.60 -15.86 -8.30
C ALA A 165 3.52 -17.36 -8.63
N SER A 166 2.32 -17.90 -8.70
CA SER A 166 2.13 -19.32 -8.96
C SER A 166 2.25 -19.73 -10.43
N ASP A 167 2.52 -18.81 -11.34
CA ASP A 167 2.40 -19.03 -12.78
C ASP A 167 3.72 -19.05 -13.57
N ARG A 168 4.68 -19.71 -13.04
CA ARG A 168 6.00 -19.70 -13.66
C ARG A 168 6.12 -20.50 -14.91
N ASN A 169 5.22 -21.44 -15.11
CA ASN A 169 5.25 -22.33 -16.25
C ASN A 169 4.32 -21.92 -17.39
N ASN A 170 3.55 -20.87 -17.17
CA ASN A 170 2.69 -20.37 -18.22
C ASN A 170 3.53 -19.66 -19.27
N ALA A 171 3.14 -19.80 -20.52
CA ALA A 171 3.73 -19.04 -21.59
C ALA A 171 3.66 -17.54 -21.29
N PRO A 172 4.63 -16.74 -21.76
CA PRO A 172 4.59 -15.30 -21.59
C PRO A 172 3.27 -14.69 -21.99
N GLY A 173 2.72 -13.82 -21.16
CA GLY A 173 1.45 -13.14 -21.42
C GLY A 173 0.20 -13.97 -21.20
N THR A 174 0.30 -15.22 -20.77
CA THR A 174 -0.87 -15.98 -20.34
C THR A 174 -1.27 -15.60 -18.92
N LYS A 175 -2.58 -15.68 -18.67
CA LYS A 175 -3.09 -15.51 -17.32
C LYS A 175 -2.56 -16.61 -16.42
N ARG A 176 -2.15 -16.21 -15.24
CA ARG A 176 -1.78 -17.17 -14.24
C ARG A 176 -2.97 -17.75 -13.56
N ALA A 177 -3.36 -18.90 -14.02
CA ALA A 177 -4.37 -19.69 -13.35
C ALA A 177 -3.72 -20.61 -12.29
N ILE A 178 -4.32 -20.71 -11.14
CA ILE A 178 -4.02 -21.78 -10.19
C ILE A 178 -4.50 -23.08 -10.82
N THR A 179 -3.56 -23.99 -11.04
CA THR A 179 -3.85 -25.32 -11.58
C THR A 179 -3.83 -26.36 -10.46
N ALA A 180 -4.25 -27.57 -10.75
CA ALA A 180 -4.16 -28.68 -9.79
C ALA A 180 -2.70 -28.94 -9.34
N ALA A 181 -1.72 -28.61 -10.20
CA ALA A 181 -0.30 -28.77 -9.90
C ALA A 181 0.28 -27.66 -9.01
N ASN A 182 -0.35 -26.47 -9.00
CA ASN A 182 0.12 -25.31 -8.25
C ASN A 182 -0.95 -24.72 -7.33
N THR A 183 -1.81 -25.57 -6.81
CA THR A 183 -2.85 -25.21 -5.86
C THR A 183 -2.26 -24.75 -4.55
N PHE A 184 -2.63 -23.57 -4.10
CA PHE A 184 -2.30 -23.11 -2.76
C PHE A 184 -3.07 -23.91 -1.73
N VAL A 185 -2.39 -24.34 -0.68
CA VAL A 185 -3.03 -24.99 0.46
C VAL A 185 -3.05 -24.01 1.62
N TYR A 186 -4.25 -23.60 2.00
CA TYR A 186 -4.47 -22.80 3.19
C TYR A 186 -5.18 -23.64 4.23
N ASN A 187 -4.53 -23.84 5.38
CA ASN A 187 -5.12 -24.56 6.49
C ASN A 187 -5.79 -25.88 6.07
N GLY A 188 -5.12 -26.66 5.24
CA GLY A 188 -5.68 -27.91 4.71
C GLY A 188 -6.71 -27.73 3.58
N THR A 189 -7.05 -26.50 3.21
CA THR A 189 -7.98 -26.23 2.11
C THR A 189 -7.22 -25.77 0.88
N ALA A 190 -7.37 -26.50 -0.21
CA ALA A 190 -6.79 -26.09 -1.49
C ALA A 190 -7.62 -24.98 -2.13
N ILE A 191 -6.94 -23.94 -2.68
CA ILE A 191 -7.59 -22.99 -3.55
C ILE A 191 -7.94 -23.72 -4.85
N ALA A 192 -9.17 -23.59 -5.31
CA ALA A 192 -9.63 -24.25 -6.52
C ALA A 192 -8.77 -23.89 -7.72
N SER A 193 -8.51 -24.87 -8.60
CA SER A 193 -7.83 -24.64 -9.87
C SER A 193 -8.60 -23.65 -10.75
N GLY A 194 -7.89 -22.86 -11.53
CA GLY A 194 -8.48 -21.84 -12.39
C GLY A 194 -8.55 -20.44 -11.79
N HIS A 195 -8.34 -20.28 -10.48
CA HIS A 195 -8.26 -18.97 -9.85
C HIS A 195 -6.90 -18.34 -10.08
N ARG A 196 -6.88 -17.02 -10.11
CA ARG A 196 -5.67 -16.26 -10.29
C ARG A 196 -4.89 -16.14 -8.97
N ALA A 197 -3.59 -16.44 -9.00
CA ALA A 197 -2.72 -16.28 -7.85
C ALA A 197 -2.33 -14.82 -7.59
N PHE A 198 -1.87 -14.54 -6.37
CA PHE A 198 -1.30 -13.25 -6.02
C PHE A 198 0.01 -12.96 -6.76
N ALA A 199 0.25 -11.68 -7.02
CA ALA A 199 1.54 -11.21 -7.45
C ALA A 199 2.56 -11.23 -6.31
N PHE A 200 3.82 -11.39 -6.63
CA PHE A 200 4.91 -11.14 -5.70
C PHE A 200 5.03 -9.65 -5.40
N ARG A 201 5.69 -9.34 -4.30
CA ARG A 201 5.76 -8.01 -3.73
C ARG A 201 6.56 -7.01 -4.56
N THR A 202 7.74 -7.40 -5.03
CA THR A 202 8.66 -6.50 -5.73
C THR A 202 9.20 -7.11 -7.00
N MET A 203 9.11 -6.38 -8.09
CA MET A 203 9.73 -6.71 -9.38
C MET A 203 10.90 -5.78 -9.68
N ALA A 204 11.87 -6.26 -10.45
CA ALA A 204 13.00 -5.49 -10.92
C ALA A 204 13.35 -5.88 -12.35
N PRO A 205 12.97 -5.07 -13.35
CA PRO A 205 13.04 -5.45 -14.75
C PRO A 205 14.46 -5.57 -15.33
N GLU A 206 15.41 -4.88 -14.74
CA GLU A 206 16.81 -4.86 -15.22
C GLU A 206 17.74 -5.84 -14.49
N TRP A 207 17.13 -6.71 -13.67
CA TRP A 207 17.94 -7.64 -12.89
C TRP A 207 18.41 -8.78 -13.73
N ILE A 208 19.70 -9.07 -13.59
CA ILE A 208 20.26 -10.34 -14.01
C ILE A 208 19.40 -11.42 -13.39
N ALA A 209 18.82 -12.21 -14.25
CA ALA A 209 17.97 -13.30 -13.86
C ALA A 209 18.67 -14.11 -12.77
N ARG A 210 18.17 -14.00 -11.56
CA ARG A 210 18.52 -14.98 -10.55
C ARG A 210 18.08 -16.32 -11.08
N ASP A 211 18.99 -17.27 -11.16
CA ASP A 211 18.60 -18.63 -11.45
C ASP A 211 17.75 -19.11 -10.27
N PRO A 212 16.43 -19.20 -10.42
CA PRO A 212 15.57 -19.53 -9.31
C PRO A 212 15.79 -20.96 -8.82
N LEU A 213 16.39 -21.83 -9.62
CA LEU A 213 16.76 -23.17 -9.22
C LEU A 213 17.98 -23.15 -8.28
N LYS A 214 18.79 -22.10 -8.37
CA LYS A 214 19.95 -21.86 -7.50
C LYS A 214 19.65 -20.96 -6.32
N ASP A 215 18.51 -20.27 -6.35
CA ASP A 215 18.08 -19.41 -5.25
C ASP A 215 17.27 -20.24 -4.25
N SER A 216 17.85 -20.46 -3.06
CA SER A 216 17.26 -21.34 -2.04
C SER A 216 15.90 -20.87 -1.52
N GLN A 217 15.68 -19.56 -1.44
CA GLN A 217 14.38 -19.00 -1.02
C GLN A 217 13.30 -19.34 -2.01
N TYR A 218 13.62 -19.14 -3.26
CA TYR A 218 12.71 -19.37 -4.33
C TYR A 218 12.44 -20.87 -4.54
N ALA A 219 13.46 -21.71 -4.47
CA ALA A 219 13.30 -23.16 -4.48
C ALA A 219 12.39 -23.64 -3.34
N SER A 220 12.57 -23.08 -2.14
CA SER A 220 11.72 -23.36 -0.99
C SER A 220 10.26 -22.93 -1.22
N PHE A 221 10.05 -21.73 -1.76
CA PHE A 221 8.71 -21.25 -2.10
C PHE A 221 8.03 -22.15 -3.15
N ILE A 222 8.74 -22.51 -4.21
CA ILE A 222 8.23 -23.41 -5.26
C ILE A 222 7.82 -24.75 -4.66
N THR A 223 8.70 -25.35 -3.86
CA THR A 223 8.44 -26.64 -3.22
C THR A 223 7.22 -26.57 -2.30
N ALA A 224 7.15 -25.55 -1.46
CA ALA A 224 6.05 -25.37 -0.52
C ALA A 224 4.71 -25.12 -1.21
N GLN A 225 4.71 -24.52 -2.40
CA GLN A 225 3.49 -24.25 -3.18
C GLN A 225 3.21 -25.33 -4.23
N ASN A 226 3.96 -26.45 -4.25
CA ASN A 226 3.87 -27.47 -5.30
C ASN A 226 3.94 -26.91 -6.72
N LEU A 227 4.68 -25.83 -6.92
CA LEU A 227 4.86 -25.25 -8.23
C LEU A 227 5.81 -26.11 -9.06
N PRO A 228 5.48 -26.40 -10.33
CA PRO A 228 6.38 -27.18 -11.16
C PRO A 228 7.70 -26.44 -11.39
N VAL A 229 8.81 -27.12 -11.17
CA VAL A 229 10.18 -26.62 -11.33
C VAL A 229 10.61 -26.72 -12.79
N THR A 230 9.81 -26.28 -13.74
CA THR A 230 10.22 -26.30 -15.13
C THR A 230 10.71 -24.94 -15.54
N ASN A 231 11.91 -24.94 -16.04
CA ASN A 231 12.65 -23.88 -16.70
C ASN A 231 11.98 -22.51 -16.69
N PRO A 232 12.32 -21.69 -15.75
CA PRO A 232 11.88 -20.34 -15.78
C PRO A 232 12.68 -19.64 -16.86
N SER A 233 12.12 -19.36 -17.95
CA SER A 233 12.68 -18.37 -18.82
C SER A 233 12.54 -16.99 -18.15
N TYR A 234 13.32 -16.77 -17.12
CA TYR A 234 13.60 -15.44 -16.55
C TYR A 234 14.42 -14.62 -17.52
N GLU A 235 14.83 -15.26 -18.55
CA GLU A 235 15.77 -14.80 -19.52
C GLU A 235 15.12 -13.74 -20.34
N THR A 236 15.83 -12.66 -20.50
CA THR A 236 15.65 -11.60 -21.48
C THR A 236 14.20 -11.17 -21.72
N GLY A 237 13.82 -10.06 -21.14
CA GLY A 237 12.57 -9.39 -21.45
C GLY A 237 11.38 -9.84 -20.62
N ARG A 238 11.59 -10.49 -19.51
CA ARG A 238 10.54 -10.81 -18.52
C ARG A 238 10.79 -10.09 -17.23
N ILE A 239 9.70 -9.84 -16.49
CA ILE A 239 9.81 -9.30 -15.16
C ILE A 239 10.49 -10.32 -14.26
N THR A 240 11.55 -9.89 -13.61
CA THR A 240 12.21 -10.62 -12.54
C THR A 240 11.66 -10.15 -11.22
N TRP A 241 11.28 -11.07 -10.34
CA TRP A 241 10.83 -10.76 -9.00
C TRP A 241 12.00 -10.83 -8.02
N THR A 242 12.12 -9.85 -7.13
CA THR A 242 13.20 -9.74 -6.15
C THR A 242 12.71 -9.92 -4.72
N ASP A 243 11.44 -9.68 -4.48
CA ASP A 243 10.76 -10.03 -3.25
C ASP A 243 9.57 -10.93 -3.60
N TRP A 244 9.67 -12.20 -3.22
CA TRP A 244 8.72 -13.25 -3.62
C TRP A 244 7.63 -13.52 -2.60
N LYS A 245 7.39 -12.60 -1.70
CA LYS A 245 6.26 -12.69 -0.78
C LYS A 245 5.00 -12.18 -1.47
N PRO A 246 4.01 -13.05 -1.76
CA PRO A 246 2.71 -12.62 -2.29
C PRO A 246 1.82 -12.16 -1.13
N ILE A 247 2.08 -10.97 -0.62
CA ILE A 247 1.42 -10.43 0.57
C ILE A 247 0.02 -9.92 0.23
N THR A 248 -0.93 -10.25 1.08
CA THR A 248 -2.36 -9.96 0.87
C THR A 248 -2.65 -8.46 0.76
N GLY A 249 -2.04 -7.62 1.58
CA GLY A 249 -2.26 -6.16 1.57
C GLY A 249 -1.76 -5.50 0.31
N GLU A 250 -0.52 -5.76 -0.11
CA GLU A 250 0.03 -5.20 -1.34
C GLU A 250 -0.76 -5.67 -2.56
N ASN A 251 -1.25 -6.91 -2.55
CA ASN A 251 -2.13 -7.39 -3.61
C ASN A 251 -3.49 -6.69 -3.62
N ALA A 252 -4.04 -6.32 -2.46
CA ALA A 252 -5.25 -5.49 -2.40
C ALA A 252 -5.02 -4.09 -3.01
N TRP A 253 -3.86 -3.50 -2.78
CA TRP A 253 -3.48 -2.26 -3.44
C TRP A 253 -3.32 -2.41 -4.95
N ALA A 254 -2.61 -3.44 -5.39
CA ALA A 254 -2.26 -3.65 -6.80
C ALA A 254 -3.46 -4.08 -7.68
N PHE A 255 -4.46 -4.77 -7.10
CA PHE A 255 -5.60 -5.28 -7.85
C PHE A 255 -6.93 -4.56 -7.58
N PHE A 256 -7.08 -3.96 -6.42
CA PHE A 256 -8.33 -3.28 -6.06
C PHE A 256 -8.13 -1.77 -5.92
N ILE A 257 -7.34 -1.31 -4.93
CA ILE A 257 -7.31 0.11 -4.58
C ILE A 257 -6.73 0.94 -5.71
N GLY A 258 -5.47 0.70 -6.09
CA GLY A 258 -4.76 1.51 -7.09
C GLY A 258 -5.48 1.57 -8.43
N PRO A 259 -5.69 0.42 -9.10
CA PRO A 259 -6.25 0.42 -10.45
C PRO A 259 -7.71 0.87 -10.52
N LEU A 260 -8.56 0.47 -9.55
CA LEU A 260 -9.98 0.84 -9.57
C LEU A 260 -10.18 2.31 -9.24
N GLN A 261 -9.39 2.87 -8.32
CA GLN A 261 -9.40 4.32 -8.04
C GLN A 261 -8.89 5.12 -9.24
N ALA A 262 -7.79 4.71 -9.87
CA ALA A 262 -7.29 5.35 -11.08
C ALA A 262 -8.33 5.34 -12.21
N ALA A 263 -9.01 4.21 -12.42
CA ALA A 263 -10.09 4.09 -13.39
C ALA A 263 -11.29 4.99 -13.00
N ASN A 264 -11.67 5.03 -11.73
CA ASN A 264 -12.74 5.90 -11.25
C ASN A 264 -12.42 7.38 -11.48
N ILE A 265 -11.20 7.81 -11.17
CA ILE A 265 -10.75 9.19 -11.42
C ILE A 265 -10.83 9.50 -12.92
N HIS A 266 -10.37 8.61 -13.77
CA HIS A 266 -10.39 8.82 -15.22
C HIS A 266 -11.81 8.86 -15.80
N PHE A 267 -12.58 7.80 -15.59
CA PHE A 267 -13.89 7.65 -16.23
C PHE A 267 -14.98 8.49 -15.55
N VAL A 268 -15.06 8.43 -14.22
CA VAL A 268 -16.16 9.08 -13.49
C VAL A 268 -15.84 10.55 -13.23
N MET A 269 -14.67 10.85 -12.65
CA MET A 269 -14.35 12.24 -12.33
C MET A 269 -13.92 13.04 -13.56
N GLY A 270 -13.10 12.45 -14.44
CA GLY A 270 -12.55 13.10 -15.63
C GLY A 270 -13.52 13.16 -16.79
N GLN A 271 -14.02 12.02 -17.24
CA GLN A 271 -14.93 11.92 -18.38
C GLN A 271 -16.41 12.09 -18.03
N LYS A 272 -16.75 12.25 -16.74
CA LYS A 272 -18.13 12.42 -16.26
C LYS A 272 -19.05 11.23 -16.60
N LYS A 273 -18.49 10.02 -16.71
CA LYS A 273 -19.28 8.80 -16.86
C LYS A 273 -19.91 8.40 -15.53
N GLU A 274 -20.99 7.66 -15.57
CA GLU A 274 -21.66 7.14 -14.38
C GLU A 274 -20.94 5.93 -13.77
N PHE A 275 -20.08 5.26 -14.55
CA PHE A 275 -19.39 4.03 -14.16
C PHE A 275 -18.06 3.86 -14.88
N VAL A 276 -17.20 3.03 -14.31
CA VAL A 276 -16.02 2.46 -14.97
C VAL A 276 -16.49 1.32 -15.88
N PRO A 277 -16.08 1.24 -17.17
CA PRO A 277 -16.52 0.17 -18.06
C PRO A 277 -16.18 -1.24 -17.50
N PHE A 278 -17.12 -2.18 -17.62
CA PHE A 278 -16.95 -3.54 -17.10
C PHE A 278 -15.73 -4.25 -17.70
N LYS A 279 -15.48 -4.03 -19.00
CA LYS A 279 -14.33 -4.63 -19.72
C LYS A 279 -13.00 -3.95 -19.44
N GLU A 280 -12.96 -2.94 -18.56
CA GLU A 280 -11.72 -2.29 -18.18
C GLU A 280 -10.77 -3.27 -17.51
N ARG A 281 -9.49 -3.21 -17.87
CA ARG A 281 -8.45 -4.13 -17.36
C ARG A 281 -8.40 -4.20 -15.85
N ALA A 282 -8.52 -3.06 -15.19
CA ALA A 282 -8.55 -2.96 -13.74
C ALA A 282 -9.68 -3.79 -13.12
N VAL A 283 -10.86 -3.75 -13.71
CA VAL A 283 -12.03 -4.51 -13.25
C VAL A 283 -11.85 -6.00 -13.49
N GLN A 284 -11.38 -6.36 -14.68
CA GLN A 284 -11.17 -7.77 -15.05
C GLN A 284 -10.11 -8.43 -14.15
N ASN A 285 -8.99 -7.74 -13.91
CA ASN A 285 -7.97 -8.24 -12.97
C ASN A 285 -8.51 -8.42 -11.55
N ALA A 286 -9.33 -7.47 -11.09
CA ALA A 286 -9.95 -7.53 -9.77
C ALA A 286 -10.91 -8.72 -9.64
N LEU A 287 -11.74 -8.96 -10.64
CA LEU A 287 -12.65 -10.11 -10.67
C LEU A 287 -11.91 -11.45 -10.71
N GLU A 288 -10.83 -11.52 -11.49
CA GLU A 288 -10.02 -12.74 -11.61
C GLU A 288 -9.31 -13.12 -10.30
N VAL A 289 -8.88 -12.15 -9.49
CA VAL A 289 -8.15 -12.40 -8.24
C VAL A 289 -9.06 -12.50 -7.02
N LEU A 290 -10.29 -12.00 -7.09
CA LEU A 290 -11.24 -12.00 -5.97
C LEU A 290 -11.43 -13.38 -5.30
N PRO A 291 -11.57 -14.49 -6.05
CA PRO A 291 -11.69 -15.81 -5.44
C PRO A 291 -10.47 -16.19 -4.62
N THR A 292 -9.29 -15.77 -5.02
CA THR A 292 -8.05 -16.01 -4.26
C THR A 292 -8.06 -15.25 -2.93
N PHE A 293 -8.52 -14.00 -2.91
CA PHE A 293 -8.73 -13.28 -1.64
C PHE A 293 -9.74 -13.98 -0.74
N ALA A 294 -10.86 -14.44 -1.30
CA ALA A 294 -11.86 -15.20 -0.54
C ALA A 294 -11.28 -16.49 0.05
N ALA A 295 -10.42 -17.18 -0.71
CA ALA A 295 -9.76 -18.38 -0.25
C ALA A 295 -8.76 -18.13 0.89
N MET A 296 -8.19 -16.92 0.97
CA MET A 296 -7.27 -16.50 2.03
C MET A 296 -7.97 -16.17 3.35
N GLN A 297 -9.29 -16.07 3.36
CA GLN A 297 -10.02 -15.64 4.53
C GLN A 297 -10.11 -16.74 5.60
N SER A 298 -9.74 -16.40 6.82
CA SER A 298 -9.82 -17.29 7.98
C SER A 298 -11.26 -17.38 8.52
N PRO A 299 -11.57 -18.40 9.31
CA PRO A 299 -12.85 -18.49 10.03
C PRO A 299 -13.12 -17.30 10.96
N LEU A 300 -12.08 -16.62 11.45
CA LEU A 300 -12.21 -15.39 12.25
C LEU A 300 -12.70 -14.18 11.45
N GLY A 301 -12.62 -14.24 10.13
CA GLY A 301 -13.00 -13.16 9.22
C GLY A 301 -11.85 -12.36 8.65
N GLY A 302 -10.70 -12.30 9.31
CA GLY A 302 -9.48 -11.71 8.74
C GLY A 302 -8.81 -12.64 7.72
N LEU A 303 -8.12 -12.07 6.74
CA LEU A 303 -7.35 -12.81 5.75
C LEU A 303 -5.93 -13.06 6.25
N TYR A 304 -5.40 -14.23 5.93
CA TYR A 304 -4.01 -14.57 6.21
C TYR A 304 -3.05 -13.63 5.48
N TYR A 305 -1.89 -13.38 6.10
CA TYR A 305 -0.88 -12.42 5.62
C TYR A 305 -0.31 -12.80 4.26
N ALA A 306 0.01 -14.07 4.09
CA ALA A 306 0.57 -14.61 2.85
C ALA A 306 0.22 -16.09 2.70
N PRO A 307 0.32 -16.68 1.49
CA PRO A 307 0.16 -18.11 1.24
C PRO A 307 1.06 -18.98 2.11
N ALA A 308 0.55 -20.16 2.50
CA ALA A 308 1.35 -21.16 3.21
C ALA A 308 2.62 -21.49 2.41
N GLY A 309 3.74 -21.62 3.10
CA GLY A 309 5.04 -21.88 2.47
C GLY A 309 5.76 -20.64 1.94
N THR A 310 5.18 -19.45 2.09
CA THR A 310 5.89 -18.20 1.81
C THR A 310 7.11 -18.07 2.72
N VAL A 311 8.26 -17.80 2.12
CA VAL A 311 9.53 -17.58 2.85
C VAL A 311 9.88 -16.09 2.89
N GLY A 312 10.59 -15.69 3.91
CA GLY A 312 11.12 -14.32 4.02
C GLY A 312 12.18 -14.03 2.95
N ASN A 313 12.39 -12.78 2.60
CA ASN A 313 13.38 -12.35 1.61
C ASN A 313 14.81 -12.76 1.93
N GLU A 314 15.09 -12.91 3.19
CA GLU A 314 16.43 -13.12 3.70
C GLU A 314 16.68 -14.60 4.05
N GLY A 315 15.80 -15.51 3.60
CA GLY A 315 15.89 -16.95 3.90
C GLY A 315 15.76 -17.28 5.38
N GLU A 316 15.25 -16.34 6.17
CA GLU A 316 15.36 -16.44 7.61
C GLU A 316 14.32 -17.35 8.22
N VAL A 317 13.08 -17.19 7.87
CA VAL A 317 11.99 -17.99 8.43
C VAL A 317 10.81 -17.99 7.45
N ALA A 318 10.19 -19.13 7.28
CA ALA A 318 8.91 -19.20 6.59
C ALA A 318 7.88 -18.30 7.31
N VAL A 319 7.09 -17.57 6.54
CA VAL A 319 5.96 -16.83 7.09
C VAL A 319 4.99 -17.84 7.70
N ASP A 320 4.58 -17.61 8.95
CA ASP A 320 3.59 -18.47 9.58
C ASP A 320 2.28 -18.40 8.78
N SER A 321 1.82 -19.57 8.32
CA SER A 321 0.62 -19.68 7.50
C SER A 321 -0.66 -19.23 8.21
N HIS A 322 -0.64 -19.08 9.53
CA HIS A 322 -1.75 -18.61 10.35
C HIS A 322 -1.64 -17.10 10.71
N GLN A 323 -0.60 -16.44 10.22
CA GLN A 323 -0.39 -15.03 10.50
C GLN A 323 -1.46 -14.17 9.80
N LEU A 324 -2.03 -13.22 10.55
CA LEU A 324 -2.87 -12.15 10.06
C LEU A 324 -2.21 -10.81 10.37
N SER A 325 -2.12 -9.92 9.40
CA SER A 325 -1.77 -8.50 9.59
C SER A 325 -3.05 -7.67 9.59
N VAL A 326 -3.23 -6.84 10.60
CA VAL A 326 -4.43 -6.01 10.71
C VAL A 326 -4.42 -4.90 9.65
N GLU A 327 -3.25 -4.29 9.39
CA GLU A 327 -3.08 -3.31 8.31
C GLU A 327 -3.45 -3.90 6.94
N ASN A 328 -2.91 -5.07 6.59
CA ASN A 328 -3.23 -5.75 5.34
C ASN A 328 -4.74 -6.00 5.19
N ASN A 329 -5.40 -6.34 6.28
CA ASN A 329 -6.84 -6.54 6.28
C ASN A 329 -7.63 -5.23 6.09
N PHE A 330 -7.14 -4.08 6.56
CA PHE A 330 -7.74 -2.78 6.22
C PHE A 330 -7.61 -2.47 4.73
N SER A 331 -6.46 -2.77 4.13
CA SER A 331 -6.25 -2.63 2.69
C SER A 331 -7.21 -3.51 1.88
N VAL A 332 -7.40 -4.78 2.28
CA VAL A 332 -8.38 -5.66 1.65
C VAL A 332 -9.80 -5.12 1.81
N TYR A 333 -10.19 -4.71 3.01
CA TYR A 333 -11.52 -4.18 3.28
C TYR A 333 -11.84 -2.96 2.41
N ALA A 334 -10.95 -1.98 2.37
CA ALA A 334 -11.10 -0.80 1.51
C ALA A 334 -11.18 -1.19 0.02
N GLY A 335 -10.31 -2.08 -0.42
CA GLY A 335 -10.32 -2.60 -1.79
C GLY A 335 -11.63 -3.28 -2.17
N LEU A 336 -12.20 -4.09 -1.26
CA LEU A 336 -13.50 -4.74 -1.46
C LEU A 336 -14.66 -3.73 -1.50
N LEU A 337 -14.61 -2.66 -0.70
CA LEU A 337 -15.62 -1.59 -0.76
C LEU A 337 -15.58 -0.86 -2.11
N ILE A 338 -14.37 -0.56 -2.61
CA ILE A 338 -14.17 0.10 -3.90
C ILE A 338 -14.66 -0.80 -5.03
N LEU A 339 -14.27 -2.09 -5.02
CA LEU A 339 -14.74 -3.06 -6.02
C LEU A 339 -16.26 -3.21 -5.97
N ARG A 340 -16.84 -3.35 -4.78
CA ARG A 340 -18.30 -3.43 -4.60
C ARG A 340 -19.02 -2.25 -5.22
N ALA A 341 -18.57 -1.04 -4.93
CA ALA A 341 -19.17 0.18 -5.49
C ALA A 341 -19.03 0.25 -7.03
N THR A 342 -17.87 -0.13 -7.56
CA THR A 342 -17.61 -0.21 -9.00
C THR A 342 -18.58 -1.19 -9.67
N LEU A 343 -18.71 -2.40 -9.13
CA LEU A 343 -19.60 -3.44 -9.67
C LEU A 343 -21.09 -3.05 -9.57
N GLN A 344 -21.50 -2.40 -8.48
CA GLN A 344 -22.86 -1.91 -8.33
C GLN A 344 -23.21 -0.85 -9.38
N ALA A 345 -22.29 0.09 -9.65
CA ALA A 345 -22.49 1.09 -10.70
C ALA A 345 -22.57 0.45 -12.10
N GLN A 346 -21.70 -0.52 -12.39
CA GLN A 346 -21.73 -1.27 -13.65
C GLN A 346 -23.03 -2.06 -13.81
N ARG A 347 -23.45 -2.75 -12.76
CA ARG A 347 -24.71 -3.50 -12.77
C ARG A 347 -25.91 -2.62 -13.11
N ALA A 348 -25.89 -1.39 -12.62
CA ALA A 348 -26.97 -0.43 -12.84
C ALA A 348 -26.92 0.20 -14.23
N HIS A 349 -25.76 0.54 -14.74
CA HIS A 349 -25.60 1.45 -15.88
C HIS A 349 -24.89 0.84 -17.09
N ASP A 350 -24.03 -0.18 -16.94
CA ASP A 350 -23.31 -0.79 -18.06
C ASP A 350 -24.12 -1.92 -18.71
N GLN A 351 -24.62 -1.65 -19.91
CA GLN A 351 -25.39 -2.64 -20.68
C GLN A 351 -24.50 -3.78 -21.22
N SER A 352 -23.20 -3.58 -21.30
CA SER A 352 -22.23 -4.58 -21.77
C SER A 352 -21.71 -5.52 -20.68
N ALA A 353 -22.10 -5.24 -19.42
CA ALA A 353 -21.63 -5.99 -18.26
C ALA A 353 -22.29 -7.37 -18.14
N ASP A 354 -21.51 -8.37 -17.76
CA ASP A 354 -22.03 -9.67 -17.34
C ASP A 354 -22.62 -9.55 -15.93
N LYS A 355 -23.94 -9.42 -15.87
CA LYS A 355 -24.66 -9.26 -14.60
C LYS A 355 -24.59 -10.50 -13.72
N THR A 356 -24.43 -11.69 -14.29
CA THR A 356 -24.30 -12.95 -13.55
C THR A 356 -22.97 -12.99 -12.82
N GLU A 357 -21.88 -12.63 -13.51
CA GLU A 357 -20.54 -12.52 -12.92
C GLU A 357 -20.50 -11.44 -11.83
N ILE A 358 -21.09 -10.26 -12.10
CA ILE A 358 -21.19 -9.18 -11.11
C ILE A 358 -21.94 -9.63 -9.86
N ASP A 359 -23.10 -10.27 -10.01
CA ASP A 359 -23.90 -10.72 -8.89
C ASP A 359 -23.18 -11.82 -8.06
N ALA A 360 -22.43 -12.68 -8.72
CA ALA A 360 -21.58 -13.67 -8.04
C ALA A 360 -20.44 -12.97 -7.24
N ALA A 361 -19.74 -12.02 -7.85
CA ALA A 361 -18.70 -11.26 -7.18
C ALA A 361 -19.23 -10.45 -5.99
N LEU A 362 -20.38 -9.79 -6.15
CA LEU A 362 -21.03 -9.04 -5.06
C LEU A 362 -21.41 -9.94 -3.87
N ARG A 363 -21.88 -11.16 -4.13
CA ARG A 363 -22.13 -12.16 -3.04
C ARG A 363 -20.85 -12.54 -2.34
N THR A 364 -19.79 -12.84 -3.08
CA THR A 364 -18.46 -13.14 -2.49
C THR A 364 -17.98 -12.00 -1.61
N ILE A 365 -18.03 -10.76 -2.11
CA ILE A 365 -17.63 -9.57 -1.35
C ILE A 365 -18.48 -9.41 -0.07
N ALA A 366 -19.80 -9.63 -0.15
CA ALA A 366 -20.68 -9.55 1.01
C ALA A 366 -20.29 -10.57 2.09
N VAL A 367 -20.02 -11.82 1.72
CA VAL A 367 -19.56 -12.85 2.65
C VAL A 367 -18.21 -12.49 3.27
N MET A 368 -17.26 -11.98 2.46
CA MET A 368 -15.95 -11.57 2.98
C MET A 368 -16.05 -10.43 4.00
N ILE A 369 -16.94 -9.49 3.79
CA ILE A 369 -17.10 -8.31 4.66
C ILE A 369 -17.95 -8.65 5.89
N ASP A 370 -19.13 -9.23 5.68
CA ASP A 370 -20.18 -9.36 6.70
C ASP A 370 -20.22 -10.73 7.37
N GLY A 371 -19.55 -11.71 6.77
CA GLY A 371 -19.59 -13.11 7.18
C GLY A 371 -20.67 -13.93 6.46
N GLY A 372 -20.56 -15.23 6.60
CA GLY A 372 -21.45 -16.20 5.97
C GLY A 372 -20.72 -17.41 5.42
N GLN A 373 -21.39 -18.13 4.53
CA GLN A 373 -20.80 -19.28 3.85
C GLN A 373 -20.51 -18.98 2.38
N SER A 374 -19.32 -19.35 1.92
CA SER A 374 -18.92 -19.36 0.53
C SER A 374 -18.10 -20.60 0.24
N ASP A 375 -18.46 -21.36 -0.82
CA ASP A 375 -17.75 -22.56 -1.26
C ASP A 375 -17.51 -23.60 -0.14
N GLY A 376 -18.52 -23.78 0.72
CA GLY A 376 -18.47 -24.72 1.83
C GLY A 376 -17.63 -24.25 3.03
N ARG A 377 -17.16 -23.01 3.02
CA ARG A 377 -16.43 -22.40 4.14
C ARG A 377 -17.29 -21.37 4.85
N GLU A 378 -17.18 -21.33 6.16
CA GLU A 378 -17.79 -20.32 6.99
C GLU A 378 -16.76 -19.32 7.48
N THR A 379 -17.08 -18.03 7.40
CA THR A 379 -16.28 -16.95 7.96
C THR A 379 -17.15 -15.98 8.74
N LYS A 380 -16.58 -15.38 9.79
CA LYS A 380 -17.24 -14.31 10.55
C LYS A 380 -17.21 -12.96 9.82
N GLY A 381 -16.45 -12.84 8.74
CA GLY A 381 -16.28 -11.60 7.97
C GLY A 381 -15.32 -10.60 8.60
N LEU A 382 -14.80 -9.68 7.74
CA LEU A 382 -13.81 -8.68 8.10
C LEU A 382 -14.31 -7.74 9.20
N LEU A 383 -15.58 -7.30 9.16
CA LEU A 383 -16.12 -6.40 10.18
C LEU A 383 -16.12 -7.04 11.58
N SER A 384 -16.44 -8.33 11.65
CA SER A 384 -16.35 -9.07 12.91
C SER A 384 -14.90 -9.21 13.40
N PHE A 385 -13.96 -9.47 12.49
CA PHE A 385 -12.53 -9.53 12.82
C PHE A 385 -12.04 -8.20 13.41
N PHE A 386 -12.32 -7.09 12.77
CA PHE A 386 -11.91 -5.78 13.25
C PHE A 386 -12.50 -5.44 14.61
N LYS A 387 -13.80 -5.70 14.79
CA LYS A 387 -14.52 -5.38 16.02
C LYS A 387 -14.11 -6.26 17.19
N ASN A 388 -13.97 -7.57 16.98
CA ASN A 388 -13.91 -8.56 18.06
C ASN A 388 -12.51 -9.15 18.29
N ALA A 389 -11.61 -9.04 17.32
CA ALA A 389 -10.26 -9.62 17.40
C ALA A 389 -9.15 -8.55 17.33
N ALA A 390 -9.24 -7.62 16.37
CA ALA A 390 -8.17 -6.67 16.10
C ALA A 390 -8.12 -5.48 17.07
N TRP A 391 -9.25 -5.10 17.67
CA TRP A 391 -9.29 -3.97 18.62
C TRP A 391 -9.07 -4.44 20.05
N ARG A 392 -8.08 -3.84 20.73
CA ARG A 392 -7.77 -4.10 22.15
C ARG A 392 -7.28 -2.84 22.85
N ASP A 393 -7.67 -2.65 24.07
CA ASP A 393 -7.17 -1.58 24.95
C ASP A 393 -7.21 -0.19 24.31
N GLY A 394 -8.26 0.07 23.50
CA GLY A 394 -8.47 1.37 22.86
C GLY A 394 -7.65 1.62 21.59
N ALA A 395 -7.07 0.57 20.99
CA ALA A 395 -6.29 0.66 19.76
C ALA A 395 -6.37 -0.65 18.95
N PHE A 396 -5.98 -0.61 17.67
CA PHE A 396 -5.81 -1.81 16.87
C PHE A 396 -4.47 -2.47 17.18
N VAL A 397 -4.45 -3.81 17.29
CA VAL A 397 -3.22 -4.59 17.39
C VAL A 397 -2.54 -4.70 16.02
N GLN A 398 -1.24 -4.93 16.00
CA GLN A 398 -0.47 -5.01 14.76
C GLN A 398 -0.90 -6.21 13.88
N GLY A 399 -1.20 -7.33 14.50
CA GLY A 399 -1.59 -8.57 13.85
C GLY A 399 -1.73 -9.68 14.86
N GLY A 400 -1.50 -10.91 14.44
CA GLY A 400 -1.51 -12.06 15.32
C GLY A 400 -1.57 -13.38 14.57
N LEU A 401 -1.75 -14.45 15.31
CA LEU A 401 -1.92 -15.81 14.79
C LEU A 401 -3.34 -16.29 15.02
N ALA A 402 -3.95 -16.79 13.98
CA ALA A 402 -5.23 -17.49 14.05
C ALA A 402 -4.96 -18.99 14.11
N ASN A 403 -4.76 -19.52 15.30
CA ASN A 403 -4.46 -20.94 15.45
C ASN A 403 -5.53 -21.83 14.84
N ALA A 404 -5.07 -22.72 13.99
CA ALA A 404 -5.72 -23.88 13.37
C ALA A 404 -7.24 -23.77 13.13
N PRO A 405 -7.69 -23.79 11.89
CA PRO A 405 -9.11 -23.69 11.51
C PRO A 405 -9.97 -24.77 12.15
N GLU A 406 -9.38 -25.92 12.49
CA GLU A 406 -10.05 -27.05 13.12
C GLU A 406 -10.46 -26.77 14.58
N ARG A 407 -10.01 -25.69 15.19
CA ARG A 407 -10.09 -25.49 16.64
C ARG A 407 -10.78 -24.22 17.08
N ASN A 408 -11.81 -23.72 16.39
CA ASN A 408 -12.43 -22.45 16.78
C ASN A 408 -11.36 -21.40 17.10
N ALA A 409 -10.58 -21.08 16.12
CA ALA A 409 -9.37 -20.28 16.08
C ALA A 409 -9.18 -19.39 17.31
N ASN A 410 -8.33 -19.81 18.21
CA ASN A 410 -7.86 -18.94 19.28
C ASN A 410 -7.01 -17.85 18.65
N TRP A 411 -7.51 -16.65 18.67
CA TRP A 411 -6.77 -15.49 18.25
C TRP A 411 -5.66 -15.17 19.26
N MET A 412 -4.42 -15.19 18.81
CA MET A 412 -3.27 -14.76 19.59
C MET A 412 -2.76 -13.44 19.01
N PRO A 413 -3.15 -12.27 19.55
CA PRO A 413 -2.76 -11.00 19.02
C PRO A 413 -1.29 -10.71 19.26
N THR A 414 -0.63 -10.12 18.26
CA THR A 414 0.68 -9.51 18.37
C THR A 414 0.48 -8.04 18.74
N VAL A 415 0.75 -7.72 19.99
CA VAL A 415 0.57 -6.36 20.52
C VAL A 415 1.83 -5.50 20.41
N MET A 416 2.96 -6.12 20.17
CA MET A 416 4.28 -5.47 20.04
C MET A 416 5.10 -6.15 18.93
N PRO A 417 5.87 -5.39 18.14
CA PRO A 417 5.88 -3.92 18.10
C PRO A 417 4.56 -3.35 17.58
N LYS A 418 4.21 -2.14 18.02
CA LYS A 418 3.06 -1.41 17.48
C LYS A 418 3.40 -0.78 16.14
N ALA A 419 2.47 -0.77 15.20
CA ALA A 419 2.61 -0.10 13.91
C ALA A 419 1.70 1.13 13.83
N VAL A 420 2.23 2.21 13.26
CA VAL A 420 1.52 3.49 13.13
C VAL A 420 0.39 3.39 12.11
N ASP A 421 0.66 2.79 10.96
CA ASP A 421 -0.28 2.62 9.84
C ASP A 421 -1.51 1.82 10.26
N VAL A 422 -1.37 0.83 11.10
CA VAL A 422 -2.49 0.05 11.64
C VAL A 422 -3.55 0.96 12.28
N GLN A 423 -3.13 2.00 12.99
CA GLN A 423 -4.06 2.94 13.61
C GLN A 423 -4.65 3.90 12.57
N THR A 424 -3.81 4.51 11.75
CA THR A 424 -4.21 5.56 10.82
C THR A 424 -5.02 5.00 9.64
N TRP A 425 -4.59 3.87 9.08
CA TRP A 425 -5.34 3.21 8.01
C TRP A 425 -6.64 2.58 8.51
N GLY A 426 -6.63 2.07 9.75
CA GLY A 426 -7.85 1.59 10.38
C GLY A 426 -8.91 2.69 10.51
N ILE A 427 -8.51 3.90 10.91
CA ILE A 427 -9.41 5.05 11.00
C ILE A 427 -9.91 5.46 9.60
N SER A 428 -9.05 5.45 8.58
CA SER A 428 -9.45 5.80 7.21
C SER A 428 -10.34 4.72 6.57
N ALA A 429 -9.96 3.45 6.66
CA ALA A 429 -10.67 2.35 6.02
C ALA A 429 -12.05 2.07 6.62
N LEU A 430 -12.13 2.02 7.96
CA LEU A 430 -13.40 1.79 8.65
C LEU A 430 -14.26 3.05 8.76
N GLY A 431 -13.62 4.21 8.80
CA GLY A 431 -14.26 5.48 9.11
C GLY A 431 -14.46 5.70 10.61
N THR A 432 -14.28 6.93 11.03
CA THR A 432 -14.42 7.37 12.43
C THR A 432 -15.78 6.98 13.02
N LYS A 433 -16.84 7.17 12.24
CA LYS A 433 -18.21 6.88 12.66
C LYS A 433 -18.40 5.41 13.04
N GLN A 434 -17.81 4.50 12.28
CA GLN A 434 -17.92 3.06 12.54
C GLN A 434 -17.14 2.67 13.81
N ILE A 435 -15.93 3.20 13.98
CA ILE A 435 -15.11 2.93 15.18
C ILE A 435 -15.81 3.45 16.43
N ASP A 436 -16.32 4.67 16.38
CA ASP A 436 -17.04 5.27 17.51
C ASP A 436 -18.36 4.55 17.83
N ALA A 437 -19.04 4.01 16.81
CA ALA A 437 -20.24 3.18 17.01
C ALA A 437 -19.94 1.86 17.71
N TRP A 438 -18.79 1.27 17.48
CA TRP A 438 -18.39 0.00 18.09
C TRP A 438 -17.80 0.17 19.50
N PHE A 439 -16.98 1.20 19.72
CA PHE A 439 -16.12 1.29 20.89
C PHE A 439 -16.40 2.53 21.75
N GLY A 440 -17.45 3.27 21.39
CA GLY A 440 -17.88 4.46 22.10
C GLY A 440 -17.38 5.76 21.48
N PHE A 441 -18.16 6.81 21.61
CA PHE A 441 -17.89 8.11 21.04
C PHE A 441 -16.48 8.62 21.43
N GLY A 442 -15.71 9.04 20.44
CA GLY A 442 -14.34 9.49 20.61
C GLY A 442 -13.29 8.36 20.64
N ALA A 443 -13.66 7.11 20.37
CA ALA A 443 -12.71 6.00 20.35
C ALA A 443 -11.62 6.21 19.29
N ALA A 444 -11.97 6.64 18.08
CA ALA A 444 -11.00 6.97 17.04
C ALA A 444 -10.05 8.11 17.44
N PHE A 445 -10.59 9.17 18.05
CA PHE A 445 -9.80 10.27 18.57
C PHE A 445 -8.82 9.82 19.67
N LYS A 446 -9.26 8.98 20.60
CA LYS A 446 -8.41 8.43 21.66
C LYS A 446 -7.30 7.54 21.10
N ALA A 447 -7.61 6.73 20.10
CA ALA A 447 -6.60 5.91 19.40
C ALA A 447 -5.51 6.80 18.77
N TRP A 448 -5.90 7.89 18.10
CA TRP A 448 -4.96 8.89 17.58
C TRP A 448 -4.12 9.54 18.69
N GLN A 449 -4.74 9.98 19.80
CA GLN A 449 -3.99 10.57 20.91
C GLN A 449 -3.02 9.57 21.54
N ASN A 450 -3.42 8.30 21.69
CA ASN A 450 -2.55 7.22 22.16
C ASN A 450 -1.37 7.00 21.19
N LEU A 451 -1.61 6.94 19.87
CA LEU A 451 -0.55 6.82 18.87
C LEU A 451 0.50 7.92 19.03
N LYS A 452 0.10 9.16 19.28
CA LYS A 452 1.05 10.27 19.44
C LYS A 452 2.02 10.05 20.61
N THR A 453 1.64 9.33 21.64
CA THR A 453 2.51 9.09 22.81
C THR A 453 3.73 8.23 22.49
N TRP A 454 3.71 7.44 21.42
CA TRP A 454 4.79 6.52 21.07
C TRP A 454 5.26 6.60 19.60
N GLY A 455 4.41 7.03 18.67
CA GLY A 455 4.70 7.03 17.22
C GLY A 455 4.90 8.42 16.60
N ALA A 456 4.53 9.51 17.30
CA ALA A 456 4.64 10.84 16.74
C ALA A 456 6.07 11.37 16.81
N TYR A 457 6.52 11.95 15.69
CA TYR A 457 7.76 12.70 15.56
C TYR A 457 7.47 14.21 15.71
N GLY A 458 8.33 14.93 16.40
CA GLY A 458 8.19 16.39 16.49
C GLY A 458 9.44 17.08 16.98
N VAL A 459 9.38 18.43 17.06
CA VAL A 459 10.47 19.27 17.52
C VAL A 459 9.98 20.14 18.68
N GLY A 460 10.55 19.96 19.85
CA GLY A 460 10.04 20.57 21.06
C GLY A 460 8.61 20.09 21.34
N LYS A 461 7.67 21.02 21.47
CA LYS A 461 6.23 20.71 21.65
C LYS A 461 5.42 20.70 20.34
N ASN A 462 6.08 20.84 19.19
CA ASN A 462 5.43 20.92 17.89
C ASN A 462 5.43 19.55 17.24
N LEU A 463 4.24 19.04 16.90
CA LEU A 463 4.05 17.84 16.09
C LEU A 463 4.52 18.10 14.66
N TRP A 464 5.31 17.20 14.12
CA TRP A 464 5.79 17.26 12.72
C TRP A 464 5.17 16.16 11.86
N GLY A 465 5.03 14.97 12.41
CA GLY A 465 4.50 13.81 11.71
C GLY A 465 4.56 12.56 12.55
N VAL A 466 4.67 11.43 11.89
CA VAL A 466 4.77 10.12 12.54
C VAL A 466 5.90 9.29 11.94
N GLY A 467 6.36 8.31 12.68
CA GLY A 467 7.26 7.26 12.20
C GLY A 467 6.51 6.04 11.72
N TYR A 468 7.10 4.87 11.95
CA TYR A 468 6.58 3.56 11.54
C TYR A 468 6.09 2.73 12.74
N SER A 469 6.79 2.81 13.85
CA SER A 469 6.55 1.93 14.99
C SER A 469 6.87 2.58 16.33
N ASP A 470 6.51 1.89 17.40
CA ASP A 470 6.91 2.25 18.77
C ASP A 470 8.41 2.02 19.05
N LYS A 471 9.15 1.45 18.09
CA LYS A 471 10.61 1.24 18.18
C LYS A 471 11.44 2.32 17.49
N ASP A 472 10.79 3.30 16.90
CA ASP A 472 11.44 4.35 16.12
C ASP A 472 12.16 5.41 16.97
N GLY A 473 12.00 5.37 18.28
CA GLY A 473 12.50 6.41 19.17
C GLY A 473 11.66 7.69 19.17
N ASN A 474 10.43 7.61 18.65
CA ASN A 474 9.43 8.68 18.61
C ASN A 474 8.59 8.74 19.91
N GLY A 475 7.60 9.60 19.91
CA GLY A 475 6.63 9.76 20.98
C GLY A 475 6.85 11.03 21.80
N ILE A 476 6.17 11.11 22.92
CA ILE A 476 6.19 12.27 23.84
C ILE A 476 6.87 11.83 25.14
N ASP A 477 7.80 12.63 25.63
CA ASP A 477 8.46 12.40 26.91
C ASP A 477 7.64 12.94 28.10
N GLU A 478 8.15 12.79 29.31
CA GLU A 478 7.51 13.18 30.57
C GLU A 478 7.28 14.70 30.67
N THR A 479 8.03 15.51 29.91
CA THR A 479 7.89 16.98 29.84
C THR A 479 6.87 17.45 28.83
N GLY A 480 6.27 16.52 28.07
CA GLY A 480 5.37 16.83 26.96
C GLY A 480 6.11 17.24 25.68
N THR A 481 7.42 16.92 25.58
CA THR A 481 8.27 17.20 24.42
C THR A 481 8.30 16.01 23.48
N TYR A 482 8.17 16.26 22.18
CA TYR A 482 8.29 15.20 21.17
C TYR A 482 9.73 14.73 21.02
N ARG A 483 9.91 13.41 20.89
CA ARG A 483 11.17 12.79 20.56
C ARG A 483 11.41 12.78 19.05
N GLN A 484 12.70 12.83 18.67
CA GLN A 484 13.13 12.91 17.29
C GLN A 484 13.75 11.58 16.83
N GLY A 485 12.92 10.55 16.72
CA GLY A 485 13.32 9.27 16.16
C GLY A 485 13.41 9.29 14.64
N VAL A 486 12.44 8.78 13.93
CA VAL A 486 12.32 8.83 12.47
C VAL A 486 10.95 9.37 12.06
N MET A 487 10.91 10.19 11.01
CA MET A 487 9.68 10.68 10.39
C MET A 487 9.51 10.05 9.01
N SER A 488 8.33 9.54 8.72
CA SER A 488 7.94 9.03 7.41
C SER A 488 7.05 10.04 6.69
N ALA A 489 7.31 10.34 5.42
CA ALA A 489 6.42 11.19 4.64
C ALA A 489 5.11 10.48 4.30
N GLU A 490 5.19 9.23 3.85
CA GLU A 490 4.04 8.41 3.49
C GLU A 490 3.09 8.20 4.69
N TRP A 491 3.62 7.72 5.82
CA TRP A 491 2.80 7.42 6.98
C TRP A 491 2.27 8.67 7.67
N THR A 492 2.98 9.79 7.55
CA THR A 492 2.47 11.10 7.98
C THR A 492 1.31 11.56 7.08
N ALA A 493 1.39 11.35 5.77
CA ALA A 493 0.28 11.64 4.86
C ALA A 493 -0.95 10.77 5.19
N GLY A 494 -0.75 9.48 5.46
CA GLY A 494 -1.80 8.58 5.96
C GLY A 494 -2.40 9.05 7.29
N ALA A 495 -1.57 9.53 8.21
CA ALA A 495 -2.04 10.11 9.48
C ALA A 495 -2.88 11.38 9.29
N ILE A 496 -2.48 12.27 8.38
CA ILE A 496 -3.27 13.47 8.03
C ILE A 496 -4.62 13.05 7.43
N THR A 497 -4.65 12.04 6.58
CA THR A 497 -5.89 11.51 6.00
C THR A 497 -6.82 10.98 7.09
N ALA A 498 -6.29 10.22 8.06
CA ALA A 498 -7.07 9.75 9.21
C ALA A 498 -7.58 10.91 10.09
N VAL A 499 -6.76 11.93 10.32
CA VAL A 499 -7.16 13.15 11.05
C VAL A 499 -8.29 13.87 10.32
N ARG A 500 -8.24 13.99 8.99
CA ARG A 500 -9.31 14.57 8.16
C ARG A 500 -10.61 13.77 8.25
N ASN A 501 -10.53 12.44 8.28
CA ASN A 501 -11.70 11.58 8.48
C ASN A 501 -12.37 11.87 9.84
N MET A 502 -11.58 11.96 10.90
CA MET A 502 -12.07 12.33 12.24
C MET A 502 -12.65 13.75 12.26
N LEU A 503 -11.97 14.73 11.66
CA LEU A 503 -12.44 16.12 11.58
C LEU A 503 -13.81 16.19 10.91
N ARG A 504 -13.98 15.53 9.77
CA ARG A 504 -15.26 15.49 9.05
C ARG A 504 -16.37 14.93 9.92
N THR A 505 -16.11 13.84 10.63
CA THR A 505 -17.11 13.18 11.49
C THR A 505 -17.50 14.06 12.67
N TYR A 506 -16.52 14.57 13.44
CA TYR A 506 -16.81 15.33 14.64
C TYR A 506 -17.32 16.76 14.35
N ALA A 507 -16.91 17.36 13.24
CA ALA A 507 -17.46 18.65 12.80
C ALA A 507 -18.95 18.58 12.43
N ALA A 508 -19.41 17.42 11.96
CA ALA A 508 -20.79 17.17 11.60
C ALA A 508 -21.71 16.89 12.82
N GLU A 509 -21.17 16.79 14.05
CA GLU A 509 -22.00 16.55 15.24
C GLU A 509 -22.93 17.73 15.49
N PRO A 510 -24.26 17.51 15.55
CA PRO A 510 -25.22 18.61 15.66
C PRO A 510 -25.14 19.31 17.02
N ALA A 511 -25.42 20.62 17.05
CA ALA A 511 -25.36 21.43 18.27
C ALA A 511 -26.32 20.95 19.36
N SER A 512 -27.40 20.26 18.99
CA SER A 512 -28.38 19.67 19.93
C SER A 512 -27.90 18.36 20.57
N SER A 513 -26.79 17.80 20.09
CA SER A 513 -26.27 16.55 20.60
C SER A 513 -25.62 16.72 21.96
N PRO A 514 -25.82 15.77 22.93
CA PRO A 514 -25.08 15.77 24.18
C PRO A 514 -23.57 15.59 24.01
N ARG A 515 -23.12 15.18 22.81
CA ARG A 515 -21.71 14.97 22.46
C ARG A 515 -21.07 16.21 21.83
N TYR A 516 -21.85 17.26 21.53
CA TYR A 516 -21.41 18.43 20.76
C TYR A 516 -20.18 19.11 21.37
N SER A 517 -20.18 19.37 22.68
CA SER A 517 -19.04 20.00 23.34
C SER A 517 -17.75 19.18 23.22
N ALA A 518 -17.83 17.87 23.42
CA ALA A 518 -16.70 16.96 23.23
C ALA A 518 -16.23 16.91 21.76
N ALA A 519 -17.17 16.85 20.81
CA ALA A 519 -16.85 16.88 19.39
C ALA A 519 -16.09 18.15 18.99
N ARG A 520 -16.52 19.33 19.48
CA ARG A 520 -15.83 20.62 19.23
C ARG A 520 -14.43 20.65 19.81
N ALA A 521 -14.23 20.08 21.00
CA ALA A 521 -12.91 19.95 21.59
C ALA A 521 -11.98 19.04 20.76
N TYR A 522 -12.51 17.94 20.21
CA TYR A 522 -11.77 17.06 19.31
C TYR A 522 -11.41 17.78 18.00
N VAL A 523 -12.37 18.49 17.40
CA VAL A 523 -12.13 19.29 16.18
C VAL A 523 -11.00 20.28 16.39
N ALA A 524 -11.00 21.04 17.48
CA ALA A 524 -9.96 22.03 17.76
C ALA A 524 -8.56 21.40 17.83
N ARG A 525 -8.41 20.27 18.51
CA ARG A 525 -7.13 19.55 18.61
C ARG A 525 -6.68 18.95 17.28
N LEU A 526 -7.60 18.30 16.57
CA LEU A 526 -7.30 17.66 15.27
C LEU A 526 -6.93 18.69 14.19
N THR A 527 -7.58 19.86 14.19
CA THR A 527 -7.20 20.97 13.29
C THR A 527 -5.78 21.46 13.56
N GLY A 528 -5.39 21.55 14.83
CA GLY A 528 -4.01 21.87 15.20
C GLY A 528 -3.01 20.80 14.76
N ASP A 529 -3.33 19.53 14.97
CA ASP A 529 -2.49 18.41 14.56
C ASP A 529 -2.33 18.35 13.01
N GLU A 530 -3.42 18.53 12.25
CA GLU A 530 -3.39 18.58 10.79
C GLU A 530 -2.50 19.71 10.28
N ALA A 531 -2.72 20.93 10.76
CA ALA A 531 -1.97 22.12 10.32
C ALA A 531 -0.47 21.98 10.61
N ALA A 532 -0.12 21.45 11.79
CA ALA A 532 1.26 21.22 12.20
C ALA A 532 1.95 20.21 11.29
N MET A 533 1.33 19.06 11.04
CA MET A 533 1.89 18.02 10.16
C MET A 533 2.01 18.50 8.71
N LEU A 534 0.99 19.16 8.15
CA LEU A 534 1.05 19.71 6.80
C LEU A 534 2.21 20.70 6.62
N THR A 535 2.43 21.56 7.62
CA THR A 535 3.55 22.53 7.60
C THR A 535 4.90 21.81 7.60
N ALA A 536 5.04 20.80 8.46
CA ALA A 536 6.31 20.11 8.66
C ALA A 536 6.65 19.13 7.51
N MET A 537 5.64 18.61 6.80
CA MET A 537 5.85 17.65 5.69
C MET A 537 6.78 18.20 4.61
N SER A 538 6.76 19.51 4.34
CA SER A 538 7.66 20.14 3.36
C SER A 538 9.14 19.91 3.67
N ALA A 539 9.49 19.67 4.93
CA ALA A 539 10.87 19.40 5.35
C ALA A 539 11.41 18.04 4.84
N LEU A 540 10.52 17.11 4.46
CA LEU A 540 10.90 15.84 3.81
C LEU A 540 10.94 15.91 2.29
N ARG A 541 10.74 17.06 1.68
CA ARG A 541 10.91 17.22 0.25
C ARG A 541 12.41 17.21 -0.11
N ALA A 542 12.80 16.44 -1.10
CA ALA A 542 14.20 16.17 -1.41
C ALA A 542 15.04 17.41 -1.75
N ASP A 543 14.42 18.47 -2.28
CA ASP A 543 15.09 19.73 -2.62
C ASP A 543 15.36 20.66 -1.42
N VAL A 544 14.70 20.40 -0.28
CA VAL A 544 14.88 21.19 0.95
C VAL A 544 15.45 20.39 2.11
N TYR A 545 15.49 19.08 2.00
CA TYR A 545 16.11 18.23 2.99
C TYR A 545 17.65 18.30 2.90
N PRO A 546 18.39 18.40 3.99
CA PRO A 546 17.95 18.47 5.37
C PRO A 546 17.60 19.90 5.78
N SER A 547 16.44 20.08 6.33
CA SER A 547 16.02 21.36 6.87
C SER A 547 16.31 21.50 8.36
N LYS A 548 16.24 22.73 8.85
CA LYS A 548 16.31 23.00 10.31
C LYS A 548 15.26 22.18 11.05
N GLY A 549 15.70 21.48 12.07
CA GLY A 549 14.82 20.70 12.96
C GLY A 549 14.99 19.19 12.85
N PHE A 550 15.50 18.65 11.74
CA PHE A 550 15.98 17.28 11.74
C PHE A 550 17.25 17.15 12.58
N PRO A 551 17.54 15.97 13.18
CA PRO A 551 18.74 15.77 13.99
C PRO A 551 19.99 16.28 13.27
N ALA A 552 20.91 16.86 14.02
CA ALA A 552 21.96 17.78 13.61
C ALA A 552 22.90 17.31 12.49
N THR A 553 22.81 16.06 12.09
CA THR A 553 23.58 15.57 10.97
C THR A 553 22.69 14.63 10.15
N PRO A 554 21.90 15.18 9.19
CA PRO A 554 21.48 14.33 8.11
C PRO A 554 22.77 13.80 7.49
N PRO A 555 22.85 12.52 7.24
CA PRO A 555 24.05 11.98 6.63
C PRO A 555 24.31 12.76 5.33
N ALA A 556 25.57 13.15 5.11
CA ALA A 556 25.97 13.92 3.93
C ALA A 556 25.48 13.30 2.60
N TYR A 557 25.19 12.01 2.60
CA TYR A 557 24.66 11.26 1.46
C TYR A 557 23.22 11.63 1.07
N ALA A 558 22.41 12.16 1.98
CA ALA A 558 21.04 12.56 1.64
C ALA A 558 21.00 13.68 0.58
N THR A 559 22.07 14.47 0.48
CA THR A 559 22.23 15.54 -0.52
C THR A 559 22.87 15.06 -1.83
N LEU A 560 23.30 13.80 -1.91
CA LEU A 560 24.04 13.24 -3.04
C LEU A 560 23.13 12.69 -4.15
N ILE A 561 21.81 12.80 -3.99
CA ILE A 561 20.86 12.36 -5.00
C ILE A 561 20.52 13.58 -5.87
N PRO A 562 20.91 13.59 -7.14
CA PRO A 562 20.59 14.70 -8.03
C PRO A 562 19.10 14.70 -8.33
N VAL A 563 18.38 15.66 -7.78
CA VAL A 563 16.93 15.78 -7.98
C VAL A 563 16.64 16.97 -8.87
N LYS A 564 16.07 16.73 -10.05
CA LYS A 564 15.56 17.78 -10.96
C LYS A 564 14.09 18.10 -10.74
N THR A 565 13.44 17.31 -9.89
CA THR A 565 12.03 17.37 -9.52
C THR A 565 11.93 17.55 -8.01
N LYS A 566 10.73 17.61 -7.45
CA LYS A 566 10.54 17.82 -6.01
C LYS A 566 9.83 16.64 -5.31
N PRO A 567 10.41 15.42 -5.36
CA PRO A 567 9.86 14.27 -4.68
C PRO A 567 9.98 14.37 -3.16
N TYR A 568 9.22 13.55 -2.47
CA TYR A 568 9.31 13.39 -1.02
C TYR A 568 10.14 12.16 -0.67
N LEU A 569 10.92 12.29 0.40
CA LEU A 569 11.73 11.21 0.95
C LEU A 569 10.85 10.18 1.65
N TYR A 570 11.27 8.92 1.61
CA TYR A 570 10.58 7.85 2.35
C TYR A 570 10.68 8.05 3.86
N ALA A 571 11.86 8.42 4.34
CA ALA A 571 12.14 8.63 5.75
C ALA A 571 13.08 9.82 5.98
N SER A 572 13.06 10.38 7.19
CA SER A 572 13.98 11.45 7.60
C SER A 572 15.41 10.96 7.85
N ARG A 573 15.61 9.67 8.04
CA ARG A 573 16.91 9.01 8.19
C ARG A 573 16.78 7.52 7.94
N ARG A 574 17.90 6.84 7.75
CA ARG A 574 17.90 5.38 7.72
C ARG A 574 17.56 4.82 9.09
N HIS A 575 16.63 3.89 9.10
CA HIS A 575 16.17 3.22 10.31
C HIS A 575 15.66 1.82 10.00
N TYR A 576 15.98 0.85 10.86
CA TYR A 576 15.42 -0.50 10.74
C TYR A 576 13.97 -0.50 11.25
N ILE A 577 13.06 -0.92 10.41
CA ILE A 577 11.66 -1.08 10.76
C ILE A 577 11.45 -2.49 11.28
N PRO A 578 10.87 -2.66 12.49
CA PRO A 578 10.80 -3.98 13.13
C PRO A 578 9.84 -4.98 12.44
N PHE A 579 9.37 -4.63 11.26
CA PHE A 579 8.55 -5.48 10.38
C PHE A 579 9.36 -6.06 9.21
N GLY A 580 10.68 -5.89 9.18
CA GLY A 580 11.59 -6.61 8.32
C GLY A 580 12.23 -5.81 7.18
N TRP A 581 12.27 -4.47 7.21
CA TRP A 581 12.98 -3.68 6.20
C TRP A 581 13.67 -2.46 6.78
N TYR A 582 14.54 -1.83 5.99
CA TYR A 582 15.14 -0.53 6.31
C TYR A 582 14.42 0.59 5.58
N ALA A 583 13.98 1.61 6.31
CA ALA A 583 13.60 2.89 5.75
C ALA A 583 14.88 3.70 5.44
N ASN A 584 14.93 4.31 4.27
CA ASN A 584 16.03 5.14 3.81
C ASN A 584 15.56 6.54 3.45
N PRO A 585 16.38 7.59 3.63
CA PRO A 585 16.07 8.95 3.20
C PRO A 585 16.26 9.10 1.68
N LEU A 586 15.55 8.30 0.92
CA LEU A 586 15.55 8.30 -0.54
C LEU A 586 14.25 8.91 -1.08
N PRO A 587 14.30 9.67 -2.19
CA PRO A 587 13.09 10.04 -2.91
C PRO A 587 12.25 8.81 -3.22
N SER A 588 10.98 8.83 -2.83
CA SER A 588 10.08 7.68 -2.86
C SER A 588 8.86 7.95 -3.73
N THR A 589 8.51 6.97 -4.54
CA THR A 589 7.29 6.98 -5.34
C THR A 589 6.05 6.99 -4.46
N ALA A 590 5.95 6.11 -3.46
CA ALA A 590 4.80 6.07 -2.55
C ALA A 590 4.65 7.40 -1.79
N SER A 591 5.72 7.88 -1.13
CA SER A 591 5.66 9.14 -0.41
C SER A 591 5.23 10.31 -1.28
N THR A 592 5.74 10.39 -2.52
CA THR A 592 5.39 11.45 -3.46
C THR A 592 3.95 11.32 -3.96
N ALA A 593 3.49 10.09 -4.23
CA ALA A 593 2.11 9.81 -4.62
C ALA A 593 1.11 10.18 -3.52
N TRP A 594 1.40 9.82 -2.27
CA TRP A 594 0.58 10.21 -1.12
C TRP A 594 0.47 11.73 -0.98
N MET A 595 1.53 12.48 -1.30
CA MET A 595 1.47 13.95 -1.27
C MET A 595 0.55 14.52 -2.35
N ILE A 596 0.50 13.92 -3.54
CA ILE A 596 -0.45 14.32 -4.59
C ILE A 596 -1.89 14.02 -4.14
N MET A 597 -2.13 12.85 -3.55
CA MET A 597 -3.45 12.50 -3.00
C MET A 597 -3.85 13.47 -1.89
N LEU A 598 -2.97 13.74 -0.95
CA LEU A 598 -3.21 14.63 0.19
C LEU A 598 -3.52 16.08 -0.26
N ALA A 599 -2.76 16.61 -1.23
CA ALA A 599 -2.98 17.94 -1.80
C ALA A 599 -4.34 18.08 -2.50
N ASN A 600 -4.88 16.97 -3.00
CA ASN A 600 -6.19 16.92 -3.65
C ASN A 600 -7.34 16.54 -2.70
N GLY A 601 -7.05 16.37 -1.41
CA GLY A 601 -8.06 15.91 -0.44
C GLY A 601 -8.60 14.52 -0.76
N TYR A 602 -7.80 13.67 -1.42
CA TYR A 602 -8.18 12.35 -1.88
C TYR A 602 -7.80 11.28 -0.85
N ASP A 603 -8.78 10.57 -0.34
CA ASP A 603 -8.57 9.42 0.56
C ASP A 603 -8.59 8.12 -0.26
N PRO A 604 -7.45 7.42 -0.42
CA PRO A 604 -7.41 6.20 -1.24
C PRO A 604 -8.24 5.04 -0.65
N PHE A 605 -8.56 5.06 0.63
CA PHE A 605 -9.38 4.03 1.28
C PHE A 605 -10.89 4.24 1.08
N GLY A 606 -11.30 5.44 0.71
CA GLY A 606 -12.69 5.77 0.47
C GLY A 606 -13.10 5.62 -1.00
N VAL A 607 -14.32 5.18 -1.24
CA VAL A 607 -14.85 5.03 -2.61
C VAL A 607 -14.81 6.37 -3.36
N GLY A 608 -14.11 6.40 -4.51
CA GLY A 608 -13.94 7.63 -5.28
C GLY A 608 -13.14 8.72 -4.56
N GLY A 609 -12.32 8.34 -3.58
CA GLY A 609 -11.48 9.26 -2.80
C GLY A 609 -12.22 10.03 -1.72
N VAL A 610 -13.46 9.67 -1.42
CA VAL A 610 -14.26 10.29 -0.36
C VAL A 610 -14.05 9.52 0.94
N PRO A 611 -13.65 10.17 2.05
CA PRO A 611 -13.46 9.50 3.35
C PRO A 611 -14.71 8.73 3.79
N ASN A 612 -14.50 7.55 4.38
CA ASN A 612 -15.56 6.64 4.87
C ASN A 612 -16.30 7.17 6.11
#